data_bd238f77bfdbbb3468662f04e6dc7222
#
_entry.id   bd238f77bfdbbb3468662f04e6dc7222
#
_cell.length_a   1.000
_cell.length_b   1.000
_cell.length_c   1.000
_cell.angle_alpha   90.00
_cell.angle_beta   90.00
_cell.angle_gamma   90.00
#
_symmetry.space_group_name_H-M   'P 1'
#
loop_
_entity.id
_entity.type
_entity.pdbx_description
1 polymer ?
#
loop_
_entity_poly.entity_id
_entity_poly.type
_entity_poly.pdbx_seq_one_letter_code
_entity_poly.pdbx_strand_id
1 'polypeptide(L)'
;MAYPSDQRIALSLDSLNFFLADVRDGLGPYLAIYLLAVHKWDPASIGVVMTLAGIAALITQGPAGALIDRTRSKRAVIAIAALLVTASCLLLPFVSSFGWVALTQAASAVAASVFAPAISAISLGITGPRAFTRRTGRNETFNHAGNAVAALLAGGLAYLYGPVVVFYLMAFMAVASVIAVSCVPARAIDHEVARGFDPAHHNDHEQPSGLNALLTNRPLLLFAVCCALFHLANAAMLPLVSQKLAQINLQMATPLTSACIVAAQLVMVPMAWLVGLKADVWGRKPLLLAGFLILPLRGVLYTLSSDPYWLVAVQMLDGIGAGIFGALFPVIVKDLTQGTGRFNVSLGALSTVFGLGAALSNSLAGFVVQQAGYNAAFLALAGVAGIALLLLWLAMPETLAKPSFVRHTPVA
;
A
#
# COMPACT_ATOMS: atom_id res chain seq x y z
N MET A 1 -16.52 -19.94 -21.14
CA MET A 1 -17.00 -18.57 -21.45
C MET A 1 -17.65 -18.03 -20.19
N ALA A 2 -17.21 -16.88 -19.66
CA ALA A 2 -17.83 -16.25 -18.50
C ALA A 2 -19.19 -15.68 -18.92
N TYR A 3 -20.20 -15.79 -18.03
CA TYR A 3 -21.51 -15.20 -18.28
C TYR A 3 -21.38 -13.66 -18.38
N PRO A 4 -22.22 -12.97 -19.17
CA PRO A 4 -22.16 -11.50 -19.30
C PRO A 4 -22.26 -10.75 -17.98
N SER A 5 -22.92 -11.31 -16.96
CA SER A 5 -22.98 -10.80 -15.59
C SER A 5 -21.61 -10.80 -14.90
N ASP A 6 -20.81 -11.84 -15.10
CA ASP A 6 -19.49 -11.97 -14.45
C ASP A 6 -18.48 -10.98 -15.03
N GLN A 7 -18.57 -10.70 -16.34
CA GLN A 7 -17.73 -9.69 -16.97
C GLN A 7 -18.04 -8.27 -16.47
N ARG A 8 -19.32 -7.93 -16.27
CA ARG A 8 -19.73 -6.64 -15.71
C ARG A 8 -19.24 -6.44 -14.28
N ILE A 9 -19.35 -7.48 -13.44
CA ILE A 9 -18.85 -7.44 -12.06
C ILE A 9 -17.34 -7.28 -12.04
N ALA A 10 -16.62 -8.05 -12.86
CA ALA A 10 -15.17 -7.94 -12.96
C ALA A 10 -14.74 -6.53 -13.38
N LEU A 11 -15.41 -5.95 -14.39
CA LEU A 11 -15.12 -4.59 -14.87
C LEU A 11 -15.42 -3.53 -13.79
N SER A 12 -16.52 -3.69 -13.04
CA SER A 12 -16.85 -2.76 -11.93
C SER A 12 -15.79 -2.79 -10.82
N LEU A 13 -15.27 -3.98 -10.48
CA LEU A 13 -14.17 -4.12 -9.52
C LEU A 13 -12.85 -3.56 -10.05
N ASP A 14 -12.56 -3.75 -11.34
CA ASP A 14 -11.37 -3.18 -11.98
C ASP A 14 -11.44 -1.66 -11.97
N SER A 15 -12.58 -1.09 -12.38
CA SER A 15 -12.81 0.35 -12.36
C SER A 15 -12.75 0.92 -10.94
N LEU A 16 -13.31 0.21 -9.95
CA LEU A 16 -13.22 0.60 -8.55
C LEU A 16 -11.77 0.72 -8.10
N ASN A 17 -10.94 -0.30 -8.34
CA ASN A 17 -9.53 -0.29 -7.94
C ASN A 17 -8.74 0.78 -8.69
N PHE A 18 -9.05 1.03 -9.96
CA PHE A 18 -8.42 2.05 -10.76
C PHE A 18 -8.70 3.46 -10.23
N PHE A 19 -9.97 3.81 -10.03
CA PHE A 19 -10.35 5.16 -9.61
C PHE A 19 -10.12 5.41 -8.12
N LEU A 20 -10.18 4.37 -7.28
CA LEU A 20 -9.96 4.49 -5.85
C LEU A 20 -8.46 4.57 -5.49
N ALA A 21 -7.56 4.26 -6.41
CA ALA A 21 -6.12 4.22 -6.18
C ALA A 21 -5.59 5.52 -5.57
N ASP A 22 -5.81 6.65 -6.26
CA ASP A 22 -5.38 7.98 -5.83
C ASP A 22 -6.09 8.44 -4.53
N VAL A 23 -7.38 8.11 -4.40
CA VAL A 23 -8.18 8.45 -3.20
C VAL A 23 -7.70 7.66 -1.97
N ARG A 24 -7.27 6.41 -2.16
CA ARG A 24 -6.75 5.53 -1.11
C ARG A 24 -5.42 6.02 -0.57
N ASP A 25 -4.51 6.42 -1.46
CA ASP A 25 -3.17 6.85 -1.09
C ASP A 25 -3.14 8.31 -0.62
N GLY A 26 -4.24 9.05 -0.83
CA GLY A 26 -4.40 10.43 -0.42
C GLY A 26 -3.50 11.38 -1.21
N LEU A 27 -3.38 12.62 -0.71
CA LEU A 27 -2.59 13.64 -1.39
C LEU A 27 -1.08 13.38 -1.35
N GLY A 28 -0.61 12.55 -0.38
CA GLY A 28 0.78 12.14 -0.27
C GLY A 28 1.80 13.27 -0.49
N PRO A 29 2.73 13.10 -1.43
CA PRO A 29 3.76 14.10 -1.74
C PRO A 29 3.20 15.45 -2.21
N TYR A 30 2.04 15.47 -2.85
CA TYR A 30 1.40 16.70 -3.35
C TYR A 30 0.95 17.63 -2.23
N LEU A 31 0.48 17.06 -1.10
CA LEU A 31 0.17 17.85 0.09
C LEU A 31 1.39 18.59 0.61
N ALA A 32 2.54 17.91 0.70
CA ALA A 32 3.77 18.51 1.17
C ALA A 32 4.22 19.68 0.28
N ILE A 33 4.15 19.49 -1.06
CA ILE A 33 4.45 20.54 -2.03
C ILE A 33 3.46 21.70 -1.89
N TYR A 34 2.16 21.42 -1.74
CA TYR A 34 1.13 22.45 -1.58
C TYR A 34 1.34 23.30 -0.33
N LEU A 35 1.56 22.66 0.83
CA LEU A 35 1.81 23.35 2.09
C LEU A 35 3.09 24.19 2.04
N LEU A 36 4.15 23.66 1.43
CA LEU A 36 5.42 24.36 1.25
C LEU A 36 5.28 25.53 0.27
N ALA A 37 4.70 25.32 -0.91
CA ALA A 37 4.67 26.30 -1.99
C ALA A 37 3.61 27.39 -1.80
N VAL A 38 2.40 27.02 -1.34
CA VAL A 38 1.24 27.91 -1.22
C VAL A 38 1.15 28.52 0.18
N HIS A 39 1.20 27.70 1.21
CA HIS A 39 1.07 28.18 2.60
C HIS A 39 2.40 28.59 3.23
N LYS A 40 3.54 28.34 2.57
CA LYS A 40 4.89 28.69 3.05
C LYS A 40 5.22 28.05 4.41
N TRP A 41 4.70 26.84 4.65
CA TRP A 41 4.99 26.10 5.87
C TRP A 41 6.42 25.57 5.86
N ASP A 42 7.01 25.47 7.04
CA ASP A 42 8.29 24.81 7.22
C ASP A 42 8.17 23.28 7.10
N PRO A 43 9.25 22.60 6.70
CA PRO A 43 9.23 21.14 6.51
C PRO A 43 8.92 20.34 7.78
N ALA A 44 9.24 20.86 8.98
CA ALA A 44 8.97 20.19 10.24
C ALA A 44 7.46 20.16 10.52
N SER A 45 6.78 21.29 10.37
CA SER A 45 5.30 21.39 10.51
C SER A 45 4.57 20.48 9.52
N ILE A 46 5.05 20.42 8.27
CA ILE A 46 4.51 19.50 7.25
C ILE A 46 4.70 18.04 7.70
N GLY A 47 5.89 17.68 8.16
CA GLY A 47 6.22 16.36 8.65
C GLY A 47 5.35 15.92 9.84
N VAL A 48 5.10 16.83 10.79
CA VAL A 48 4.22 16.56 11.94
C VAL A 48 2.79 16.28 11.49
N VAL A 49 2.23 17.06 10.57
CA VAL A 49 0.87 16.80 10.02
C VAL A 49 0.79 15.43 9.36
N MET A 50 1.77 15.08 8.53
CA MET A 50 1.80 13.77 7.87
C MET A 50 1.94 12.62 8.89
N THR A 51 2.73 12.83 9.94
CA THR A 51 2.89 11.86 11.03
C THR A 51 1.58 11.68 11.82
N LEU A 52 0.89 12.76 12.16
CA LEU A 52 -0.41 12.72 12.85
C LEU A 52 -1.46 11.96 12.01
N ALA A 53 -1.51 12.21 10.70
CA ALA A 53 -2.38 11.47 9.78
C ALA A 53 -2.03 9.98 9.75
N GLY A 54 -0.74 9.63 9.67
CA GLY A 54 -0.26 8.26 9.71
C GLY A 54 -0.63 7.53 11.01
N ILE A 55 -0.45 8.17 12.16
CA ILE A 55 -0.84 7.63 13.47
C ILE A 55 -2.36 7.41 13.53
N ALA A 56 -3.17 8.36 13.05
CA ALA A 56 -4.62 8.22 12.99
C ALA A 56 -5.04 7.01 12.13
N ALA A 57 -4.40 6.81 10.98
CA ALA A 57 -4.61 5.63 10.13
C ALA A 57 -4.25 4.32 10.88
N LEU A 58 -3.09 4.28 11.54
CA LEU A 58 -2.64 3.09 12.28
C LEU A 58 -3.60 2.68 13.40
N ILE A 59 -4.06 3.63 14.19
CA ILE A 59 -5.00 3.39 15.29
C ILE A 59 -6.33 2.84 14.74
N THR A 60 -6.75 3.29 13.57
CA THR A 60 -8.05 2.95 12.99
C THR A 60 -8.05 1.70 12.12
N GLN A 61 -6.90 1.15 11.73
CA GLN A 61 -6.82 -0.04 10.87
C GLN A 61 -7.54 -1.26 11.47
N GLY A 62 -7.32 -1.56 12.75
CA GLY A 62 -8.00 -2.65 13.44
C GLY A 62 -9.51 -2.47 13.53
N PRO A 63 -10.02 -1.35 14.07
CA PRO A 63 -11.43 -0.99 14.06
C PRO A 63 -12.07 -0.99 12.67
N ALA A 64 -11.36 -0.51 11.65
CA ALA A 64 -11.84 -0.51 10.26
C ALA A 64 -12.06 -1.93 9.73
N GLY A 65 -11.12 -2.84 9.96
CA GLY A 65 -11.28 -4.26 9.62
C GLY A 65 -12.49 -4.89 10.32
N ALA A 66 -12.64 -4.64 11.63
CA ALA A 66 -13.77 -5.13 12.41
C ALA A 66 -15.13 -4.55 11.92
N LEU A 67 -15.15 -3.29 11.50
CA LEU A 67 -16.33 -2.66 10.88
C LEU A 67 -16.72 -3.38 9.58
N ILE A 68 -15.75 -3.66 8.72
CA ILE A 68 -15.98 -4.35 7.45
C ILE A 68 -16.47 -5.77 7.66
N ASP A 69 -15.96 -6.49 8.65
CA ASP A 69 -16.41 -7.84 8.96
C ASP A 69 -17.89 -7.86 9.45
N ARG A 70 -18.28 -6.86 10.23
CA ARG A 70 -19.63 -6.78 10.79
C ARG A 70 -20.67 -6.26 9.80
N THR A 71 -20.29 -5.38 8.89
CA THR A 71 -21.25 -4.72 8.00
C THR A 71 -21.63 -5.57 6.79
N ARG A 72 -22.92 -5.56 6.45
CA ARG A 72 -23.43 -6.08 5.17
C ARG A 72 -23.39 -5.03 4.05
N SER A 73 -23.17 -3.77 4.39
CA SER A 73 -23.18 -2.64 3.43
C SER A 73 -21.76 -2.19 3.04
N LYS A 74 -20.86 -3.15 2.75
CA LYS A 74 -19.44 -2.89 2.44
C LYS A 74 -19.24 -1.84 1.33
N ARG A 75 -20.13 -1.84 0.31
CA ARG A 75 -20.12 -0.84 -0.78
C ARG A 75 -20.40 0.58 -0.28
N ALA A 76 -21.41 0.73 0.60
CA ALA A 76 -21.74 2.04 1.19
C ALA A 76 -20.59 2.58 2.05
N VAL A 77 -19.90 1.70 2.78
CA VAL A 77 -18.71 2.11 3.56
C VAL A 77 -17.62 2.68 2.65
N ILE A 78 -17.31 2.02 1.50
CA ILE A 78 -16.34 2.56 0.53
C ILE A 78 -16.83 3.91 -0.01
N ALA A 79 -18.09 4.03 -0.40
CA ALA A 79 -18.63 5.28 -0.96
C ALA A 79 -18.57 6.44 0.06
N ILE A 80 -18.98 6.21 1.30
CA ILE A 80 -18.94 7.21 2.38
C ILE A 80 -17.48 7.60 2.66
N ALA A 81 -16.59 6.63 2.77
CA ALA A 81 -15.17 6.91 3.02
C ALA A 81 -14.54 7.72 1.89
N ALA A 82 -14.81 7.40 0.61
CA ALA A 82 -14.33 8.15 -0.52
C ALA A 82 -14.83 9.61 -0.51
N LEU A 83 -16.11 9.82 -0.16
CA LEU A 83 -16.66 11.17 -0.01
C LEU A 83 -16.04 11.94 1.16
N LEU A 84 -15.77 11.28 2.29
CA LEU A 84 -15.12 11.91 3.44
C LEU A 84 -13.67 12.30 3.13
N VAL A 85 -12.89 11.43 2.48
CA VAL A 85 -11.54 11.75 2.01
C VAL A 85 -11.57 12.97 1.09
N THR A 86 -12.48 12.95 0.11
CA THR A 86 -12.62 14.05 -0.86
C THR A 86 -13.01 15.36 -0.19
N ALA A 87 -14.00 15.35 0.71
CA ALA A 87 -14.40 16.53 1.47
C ALA A 87 -13.24 17.09 2.29
N SER A 88 -12.49 16.22 2.98
CA SER A 88 -11.30 16.61 3.74
C SER A 88 -10.23 17.27 2.86
N CYS A 89 -10.02 16.76 1.64
CA CYS A 89 -9.06 17.33 0.71
C CYS A 89 -9.53 18.64 0.09
N LEU A 90 -10.81 18.75 -0.29
CA LEU A 90 -11.39 19.98 -0.85
C LEU A 90 -11.48 21.13 0.17
N LEU A 91 -11.42 20.85 1.47
CA LEU A 91 -11.34 21.88 2.51
C LEU A 91 -9.94 22.52 2.62
N LEU A 92 -8.87 21.83 2.19
CA LEU A 92 -7.50 22.31 2.34
C LEU A 92 -7.21 23.68 1.74
N PRO A 93 -7.72 24.04 0.54
CA PRO A 93 -7.52 25.39 -0.01
C PRO A 93 -8.14 26.52 0.83
N PHE A 94 -9.10 26.20 1.70
CA PHE A 94 -9.84 27.17 2.52
C PHE A 94 -9.34 27.27 3.94
N VAL A 95 -8.41 26.38 4.36
CA VAL A 95 -7.87 26.33 5.72
C VAL A 95 -6.35 26.42 5.68
N SER A 96 -5.79 27.32 6.50
CA SER A 96 -4.34 27.56 6.56
C SER A 96 -3.73 27.26 7.92
N SER A 97 -4.54 27.12 8.96
CA SER A 97 -4.03 26.88 10.31
C SER A 97 -3.62 25.41 10.48
N PHE A 98 -2.53 25.20 11.22
CA PHE A 98 -1.98 23.87 11.51
C PHE A 98 -3.04 22.89 12.05
N GLY A 99 -3.85 23.33 13.03
CA GLY A 99 -4.86 22.48 13.67
C GLY A 99 -5.93 21.98 12.69
N TRP A 100 -6.43 22.86 11.80
CA TRP A 100 -7.43 22.47 10.80
C TRP A 100 -6.86 21.56 9.73
N VAL A 101 -5.64 21.85 9.25
CA VAL A 101 -4.96 20.98 8.26
C VAL A 101 -4.68 19.60 8.89
N ALA A 102 -4.18 19.53 10.11
CA ALA A 102 -3.95 18.28 10.81
C ALA A 102 -5.25 17.48 11.01
N LEU A 103 -6.35 18.15 11.38
CA LEU A 103 -7.65 17.52 11.56
C LEU A 103 -8.19 16.95 10.23
N THR A 104 -8.15 17.72 9.14
CA THR A 104 -8.62 17.24 7.82
C THR A 104 -7.80 16.07 7.32
N GLN A 105 -6.47 16.08 7.52
CA GLN A 105 -5.61 14.99 7.12
C GLN A 105 -5.80 13.73 7.99
N ALA A 106 -5.96 13.88 9.30
CA ALA A 106 -6.29 12.78 10.19
C ALA A 106 -7.66 12.16 9.84
N ALA A 107 -8.69 12.99 9.59
CA ALA A 107 -10.01 12.52 9.16
C ALA A 107 -9.96 11.77 7.83
N SER A 108 -9.19 12.28 6.85
CA SER A 108 -8.94 11.61 5.58
C SER A 108 -8.28 10.24 5.78
N ALA A 109 -7.23 10.17 6.60
CA ALA A 109 -6.50 8.94 6.88
C ALA A 109 -7.36 7.89 7.61
N VAL A 110 -8.19 8.32 8.57
CA VAL A 110 -9.18 7.47 9.23
C VAL A 110 -10.18 6.91 8.24
N ALA A 111 -10.74 7.75 7.36
CA ALA A 111 -11.67 7.31 6.33
C ALA A 111 -11.01 6.35 5.33
N ALA A 112 -9.78 6.61 4.91
CA ALA A 112 -9.04 5.78 3.96
C ALA A 112 -8.71 4.38 4.53
N SER A 113 -8.61 4.21 5.85
CA SER A 113 -8.27 2.95 6.51
C SER A 113 -9.24 1.79 6.18
N VAL A 114 -10.46 2.07 5.77
CA VAL A 114 -11.46 1.05 5.41
C VAL A 114 -11.31 0.51 4.00
N PHE A 115 -10.60 1.19 3.08
CA PHE A 115 -10.58 0.81 1.68
C PHE A 115 -9.96 -0.58 1.45
N ALA A 116 -8.77 -0.82 2.00
CA ALA A 116 -8.07 -2.09 1.81
C ALA A 116 -8.88 -3.30 2.32
N PRO A 117 -9.38 -3.32 3.57
CA PRO A 117 -10.19 -4.43 4.05
C PRO A 117 -11.53 -4.54 3.31
N ALA A 118 -12.16 -3.42 2.91
CA ALA A 118 -13.43 -3.48 2.18
C ALA A 118 -13.29 -4.05 0.77
N ILE A 119 -12.25 -3.64 0.01
CA ILE A 119 -11.95 -4.18 -1.32
C ILE A 119 -11.65 -5.67 -1.23
N SER A 120 -10.82 -6.07 -0.25
CA SER A 120 -10.47 -7.48 -0.04
C SER A 120 -11.70 -8.31 0.29
N ALA A 121 -12.55 -7.84 1.22
CA ALA A 121 -13.78 -8.53 1.60
C ALA A 121 -14.78 -8.64 0.44
N ILE A 122 -15.00 -7.57 -0.33
CA ILE A 122 -15.88 -7.60 -1.52
C ILE A 122 -15.30 -8.57 -2.57
N SER A 123 -14.01 -8.51 -2.82
CA SER A 123 -13.35 -9.40 -3.79
C SER A 123 -13.48 -10.87 -3.38
N LEU A 124 -13.21 -11.18 -2.11
CA LEU A 124 -13.34 -12.54 -1.57
C LEU A 124 -14.78 -13.05 -1.63
N GLY A 125 -15.75 -12.21 -1.21
CA GLY A 125 -17.17 -12.56 -1.22
C GLY A 125 -17.76 -12.78 -2.62
N ILE A 126 -17.16 -12.18 -3.67
CA ILE A 126 -17.59 -12.35 -5.06
C ILE A 126 -16.89 -13.55 -5.71
N THR A 127 -15.58 -13.72 -5.50
CA THR A 127 -14.79 -14.70 -6.26
C THR A 127 -14.59 -16.02 -5.52
N GLY A 128 -14.84 -16.03 -4.23
CA GLY A 128 -14.57 -17.17 -3.35
C GLY A 128 -13.06 -17.39 -3.09
N PRO A 129 -12.72 -18.30 -2.16
CA PRO A 129 -11.33 -18.51 -1.72
C PRO A 129 -10.39 -18.99 -2.84
N ARG A 130 -10.90 -19.81 -3.77
CA ARG A 130 -10.09 -20.42 -4.85
C ARG A 130 -9.60 -19.40 -5.88
N ALA A 131 -10.43 -18.41 -6.22
CA ALA A 131 -10.09 -17.40 -7.22
C ALA A 131 -9.57 -16.08 -6.61
N PHE A 132 -9.55 -15.98 -5.28
CA PHE A 132 -9.18 -14.75 -4.55
C PHE A 132 -7.77 -14.27 -4.88
N THR A 133 -6.77 -15.15 -4.90
CA THR A 133 -5.38 -14.76 -5.21
C THR A 133 -5.25 -14.12 -6.59
N ARG A 134 -5.90 -14.73 -7.60
CA ARG A 134 -5.92 -14.18 -8.96
C ARG A 134 -6.65 -12.83 -9.01
N ARG A 135 -7.77 -12.70 -8.26
CA ARG A 135 -8.52 -11.44 -8.17
C ARG A 135 -7.71 -10.36 -7.50
N THR A 136 -7.02 -10.66 -6.40
CA THR A 136 -6.15 -9.71 -5.69
C THR A 136 -5.04 -9.19 -6.59
N GLY A 137 -4.34 -10.07 -7.31
CA GLY A 137 -3.33 -9.63 -8.29
C GLY A 137 -3.91 -8.68 -9.35
N ARG A 138 -5.13 -8.96 -9.84
CA ARG A 138 -5.82 -8.08 -10.79
C ARG A 138 -6.24 -6.74 -10.14
N ASN A 139 -6.69 -6.75 -8.90
CA ASN A 139 -6.99 -5.52 -8.15
C ASN A 139 -5.77 -4.62 -8.05
N GLU A 140 -4.60 -5.19 -7.68
CA GLU A 140 -3.36 -4.41 -7.57
C GLU A 140 -2.86 -3.92 -8.94
N THR A 141 -3.03 -4.70 -10.01
CA THR A 141 -2.73 -4.24 -11.37
C THR A 141 -3.51 -2.97 -11.72
N PHE A 142 -4.82 -2.96 -11.47
CA PHE A 142 -5.66 -1.78 -11.74
C PHE A 142 -5.40 -0.64 -10.75
N ASN A 143 -5.07 -0.93 -9.50
CA ASN A 143 -4.65 0.06 -8.51
C ASN A 143 -3.37 0.78 -8.96
N HIS A 144 -2.33 0.05 -9.36
CA HIS A 144 -1.09 0.64 -9.87
C HIS A 144 -1.29 1.42 -11.18
N ALA A 145 -2.13 0.91 -12.09
CA ALA A 145 -2.48 1.64 -13.31
C ALA A 145 -3.23 2.95 -12.99
N GLY A 146 -4.15 2.90 -12.03
CA GLY A 146 -4.88 4.09 -11.54
C GLY A 146 -3.95 5.13 -10.96
N ASN A 147 -3.03 4.74 -10.10
CA ASN A 147 -2.02 5.62 -9.50
C ASN A 147 -1.11 6.24 -10.58
N ALA A 148 -0.67 5.46 -11.59
CA ALA A 148 0.14 5.98 -12.69
C ALA A 148 -0.60 7.06 -13.48
N VAL A 149 -1.86 6.80 -13.84
CA VAL A 149 -2.69 7.76 -14.59
C VAL A 149 -3.00 9.00 -13.74
N ALA A 150 -3.36 8.83 -12.47
CA ALA A 150 -3.61 9.94 -11.55
C ALA A 150 -2.36 10.82 -11.39
N ALA A 151 -1.17 10.22 -11.22
CA ALA A 151 0.09 10.95 -11.11
C ALA A 151 0.44 11.71 -12.40
N LEU A 152 0.22 11.11 -13.58
CA LEU A 152 0.41 11.80 -14.87
C LEU A 152 -0.51 13.01 -15.00
N LEU A 153 -1.79 12.83 -14.68
CA LEU A 153 -2.78 13.92 -14.72
C LEU A 153 -2.46 14.99 -13.69
N ALA A 154 -2.10 14.62 -12.45
CA ALA A 154 -1.72 15.54 -11.39
C ALA A 154 -0.51 16.39 -11.82
N GLY A 155 0.54 15.75 -12.35
CA GLY A 155 1.74 16.44 -12.81
C GLY A 155 1.47 17.40 -13.96
N GLY A 156 0.77 16.93 -15.00
CA GLY A 156 0.43 17.74 -16.18
C GLY A 156 -0.53 18.91 -15.86
N LEU A 157 -1.58 18.64 -15.11
CA LEU A 157 -2.56 19.67 -14.73
C LEU A 157 -1.95 20.67 -13.74
N ALA A 158 -1.13 20.22 -12.78
CA ALA A 158 -0.47 21.12 -11.84
C ALA A 158 0.56 22.05 -12.52
N TYR A 159 1.21 21.58 -13.58
CA TYR A 159 2.09 22.42 -14.40
C TYR A 159 1.33 23.55 -15.11
N LEU A 160 0.11 23.25 -15.62
CA LEU A 160 -0.70 24.22 -16.37
C LEU A 160 -1.53 25.15 -15.47
N TYR A 161 -2.09 24.64 -14.38
CA TYR A 161 -3.09 25.31 -13.55
C TYR A 161 -2.67 25.52 -12.10
N GLY A 162 -1.46 25.08 -11.73
CA GLY A 162 -0.96 25.17 -10.36
C GLY A 162 -1.40 23.99 -9.46
N PRO A 163 -0.82 23.89 -8.24
CA PRO A 163 -0.93 22.70 -7.40
C PRO A 163 -2.34 22.42 -6.86
N VAL A 164 -3.22 23.41 -6.81
CA VAL A 164 -4.60 23.26 -6.30
C VAL A 164 -5.44 22.30 -7.16
N VAL A 165 -5.12 22.16 -8.45
CA VAL A 165 -5.86 21.29 -9.36
C VAL A 165 -5.84 19.82 -8.95
N VAL A 166 -4.82 19.38 -8.18
CA VAL A 166 -4.71 18.01 -7.69
C VAL A 166 -5.89 17.65 -6.78
N PHE A 167 -6.41 18.60 -6.00
CA PHE A 167 -7.59 18.40 -5.16
C PHE A 167 -8.86 18.13 -5.98
N TYR A 168 -9.01 18.85 -7.11
CA TYR A 168 -10.14 18.62 -8.03
C TYR A 168 -10.02 17.29 -8.78
N LEU A 169 -8.81 16.89 -9.15
CA LEU A 169 -8.55 15.59 -9.76
C LEU A 169 -8.92 14.46 -8.80
N MET A 170 -8.52 14.56 -7.52
CA MET A 170 -8.91 13.59 -6.49
C MET A 170 -10.43 13.53 -6.30
N ALA A 171 -11.12 14.66 -6.30
CA ALA A 171 -12.57 14.70 -6.22
C ALA A 171 -13.24 13.98 -7.41
N PHE A 172 -12.73 14.17 -8.63
CA PHE A 172 -13.19 13.47 -9.81
C PHE A 172 -12.98 11.95 -9.67
N MET A 173 -11.79 11.51 -9.27
CA MET A 173 -11.47 10.10 -9.06
C MET A 173 -12.37 9.47 -7.98
N ALA A 174 -12.64 10.20 -6.89
CA ALA A 174 -13.53 9.72 -5.84
C ALA A 174 -14.98 9.54 -6.34
N VAL A 175 -15.52 10.49 -7.08
CA VAL A 175 -16.86 10.37 -7.69
C VAL A 175 -16.91 9.16 -8.63
N ALA A 176 -15.90 8.99 -9.48
CA ALA A 176 -15.79 7.83 -10.37
C ALA A 176 -15.72 6.50 -9.60
N SER A 177 -15.00 6.47 -8.46
CA SER A 177 -14.90 5.28 -7.58
C SER A 177 -16.26 4.96 -6.91
N VAL A 178 -17.03 5.99 -6.50
CA VAL A 178 -18.38 5.83 -5.95
C VAL A 178 -19.33 5.25 -7.00
N ILE A 179 -19.25 5.72 -8.24
CA ILE A 179 -20.02 5.16 -9.36
C ILE A 179 -19.62 3.69 -9.57
N ALA A 180 -18.32 3.40 -9.63
CA ALA A 180 -17.81 2.06 -9.87
C ALA A 180 -18.24 1.07 -8.77
N VAL A 181 -18.15 1.44 -7.49
CA VAL A 181 -18.61 0.58 -6.39
C VAL A 181 -20.12 0.39 -6.38
N SER A 182 -20.88 1.38 -6.82
CA SER A 182 -22.34 1.30 -6.93
C SER A 182 -22.77 0.33 -8.03
N CYS A 183 -21.97 0.15 -9.08
CA CYS A 183 -22.19 -0.82 -10.14
C CYS A 183 -21.93 -2.27 -9.72
N VAL A 184 -21.27 -2.53 -8.58
CA VAL A 184 -21.10 -3.87 -8.03
C VAL A 184 -22.43 -4.33 -7.42
N PRO A 185 -23.09 -5.42 -7.90
CA PRO A 185 -24.37 -5.86 -7.35
C PRO A 185 -24.23 -6.33 -5.89
N ALA A 186 -25.08 -5.83 -4.98
CA ALA A 186 -25.04 -6.23 -3.57
C ALA A 186 -25.21 -7.74 -3.39
N ARG A 187 -26.12 -8.32 -4.19
CA ARG A 187 -26.43 -9.76 -4.19
C ARG A 187 -25.29 -10.66 -4.64
N ALA A 188 -24.27 -10.10 -5.31
CA ALA A 188 -23.10 -10.87 -5.74
C ALA A 188 -22.07 -11.07 -4.62
N ILE A 189 -22.21 -10.36 -3.50
CA ILE A 189 -21.28 -10.44 -2.38
C ILE A 189 -21.83 -11.44 -1.36
N ASP A 190 -21.18 -12.60 -1.27
CA ASP A 190 -21.41 -13.53 -0.17
C ASP A 190 -20.74 -12.97 1.09
N HIS A 191 -21.55 -12.62 2.09
CA HIS A 191 -21.05 -11.96 3.29
C HIS A 191 -20.33 -12.89 4.25
N GLU A 192 -20.64 -14.18 4.25
CA GLU A 192 -19.95 -15.16 5.09
C GLU A 192 -18.57 -15.48 4.50
N VAL A 193 -18.50 -15.74 3.19
CA VAL A 193 -17.24 -15.90 2.48
C VAL A 193 -16.36 -14.66 2.61
N ALA A 194 -16.94 -13.46 2.52
CA ALA A 194 -16.24 -12.19 2.68
C ALA A 194 -15.58 -12.00 4.06
N ARG A 195 -16.03 -12.72 5.09
CA ARG A 195 -15.44 -12.77 6.43
C ARG A 195 -14.35 -13.83 6.58
N GLY A 196 -14.14 -14.67 5.55
CA GLY A 196 -13.15 -15.73 5.55
C GLY A 196 -13.70 -17.10 6.00
N PHE A 197 -15.01 -17.29 6.10
CA PHE A 197 -15.60 -18.61 6.30
C PHE A 197 -15.50 -19.41 5.00
N ASP A 198 -15.02 -20.65 5.11
CA ASP A 198 -15.04 -21.61 3.99
C ASP A 198 -16.28 -22.49 4.08
N PRO A 199 -17.23 -22.38 3.12
CA PRO A 199 -18.44 -23.21 3.12
C PRO A 199 -18.17 -24.71 3.03
N ALA A 200 -16.97 -25.10 2.53
CA ALA A 200 -16.60 -26.50 2.38
C ALA A 200 -16.02 -27.14 3.65
N HIS A 201 -15.68 -26.34 4.67
CA HIS A 201 -15.06 -26.79 5.92
C HIS A 201 -15.83 -26.25 7.15
N HIS A 202 -17.16 -26.37 7.12
CA HIS A 202 -17.99 -26.02 8.27
C HIS A 202 -17.89 -27.12 9.33
N ASN A 203 -16.77 -27.19 10.04
CA ASN A 203 -16.68 -27.86 11.33
C ASN A 203 -17.06 -26.81 12.39
N ASP A 204 -18.27 -26.92 12.94
CA ASP A 204 -18.87 -26.02 13.95
C ASP A 204 -18.06 -25.88 15.26
N HIS A 205 -16.87 -26.44 15.36
CA HIS A 205 -16.07 -26.55 16.59
C HIS A 205 -14.66 -25.97 16.51
N GLU A 206 -14.17 -25.49 15.37
CA GLU A 206 -12.85 -24.83 15.32
C GLU A 206 -12.95 -23.37 15.76
N GLN A 207 -12.79 -23.15 17.05
CA GLN A 207 -12.56 -21.81 17.58
C GLN A 207 -11.20 -21.28 17.04
N PRO A 208 -11.15 -20.01 16.56
CA PRO A 208 -9.89 -19.42 16.13
C PRO A 208 -8.86 -19.52 17.26
N SER A 209 -7.65 -19.95 16.94
CA SER A 209 -6.55 -20.04 17.91
C SER A 209 -6.35 -18.73 18.69
N GLY A 210 -5.94 -18.78 19.95
CA GLY A 210 -5.73 -17.57 20.77
C GLY A 210 -4.70 -16.62 20.15
N LEU A 211 -4.75 -15.32 20.46
CA LEU A 211 -3.76 -14.34 20.02
C LEU A 211 -2.32 -14.74 20.38
N ASN A 212 -2.15 -15.47 21.48
CA ASN A 212 -0.86 -16.04 21.88
C ASN A 212 -0.25 -16.95 20.81
N ALA A 213 -1.04 -17.67 20.01
CA ALA A 213 -0.53 -18.50 18.93
C ALA A 213 0.17 -17.68 17.84
N LEU A 214 -0.28 -16.44 17.60
CA LEU A 214 0.39 -15.51 16.69
C LEU A 214 1.68 -14.97 17.28
N LEU A 215 1.67 -14.60 18.56
CA LEU A 215 2.84 -14.09 19.27
C LEU A 215 3.92 -15.16 19.50
N THR A 216 3.57 -16.43 19.45
CA THR A 216 4.51 -17.56 19.55
C THR A 216 5.01 -18.04 18.19
N ASN A 217 4.39 -17.61 17.08
CA ASN A 217 4.82 -17.97 15.74
C ASN A 217 6.08 -17.19 15.34
N ARG A 218 7.25 -17.75 15.60
CA ARG A 218 8.55 -17.13 15.32
C ARG A 218 8.73 -16.68 13.87
N PRO A 219 8.41 -17.48 12.82
CA PRO A 219 8.47 -17.01 11.43
C PRO A 219 7.59 -15.79 11.15
N LEU A 220 6.39 -15.73 11.74
CA LEU A 220 5.47 -14.60 11.57
C LEU A 220 6.03 -13.33 12.23
N LEU A 221 6.56 -13.43 13.45
CA LEU A 221 7.19 -12.30 14.14
C LEU A 221 8.42 -11.80 13.40
N LEU A 222 9.26 -12.73 12.92
CA LEU A 222 10.43 -12.39 12.12
C LEU A 222 10.04 -11.66 10.83
N PHE A 223 9.02 -12.16 10.14
CA PHE A 223 8.49 -11.50 8.94
C PHE A 223 7.96 -10.10 9.27
N ALA A 224 7.25 -9.93 10.40
CA ALA A 224 6.78 -8.63 10.86
C ALA A 224 7.93 -7.63 11.07
N VAL A 225 9.03 -8.06 11.71
CA VAL A 225 10.23 -7.22 11.89
C VAL A 225 10.88 -6.87 10.56
N CYS A 226 11.02 -7.84 9.63
CA CYS A 226 11.54 -7.59 8.29
C CYS A 226 10.69 -6.55 7.54
N CYS A 227 9.35 -6.68 7.61
CA CYS A 227 8.42 -5.72 7.01
C CYS A 227 8.54 -4.33 7.63
N ALA A 228 8.64 -4.22 8.96
CA ALA A 228 8.82 -2.95 9.65
C ALA A 228 10.11 -2.24 9.23
N LEU A 229 11.23 -2.95 9.20
CA LEU A 229 12.52 -2.41 8.76
C LEU A 229 12.52 -2.02 7.28
N PHE A 230 11.88 -2.83 6.42
CA PHE A 230 11.72 -2.51 5.01
C PHE A 230 10.97 -1.18 4.83
N HIS A 231 9.85 -0.99 5.51
CA HIS A 231 9.06 0.24 5.41
C HIS A 231 9.72 1.42 6.11
N LEU A 232 10.43 1.19 7.23
CA LEU A 232 11.27 2.21 7.88
C LEU A 232 12.36 2.74 6.93
N ALA A 233 12.95 1.86 6.10
CA ALA A 233 13.94 2.26 5.11
C ALA A 233 13.31 2.90 3.86
N ASN A 234 12.11 2.46 3.45
CA ASN A 234 11.51 2.83 2.16
C ASN A 234 10.71 4.13 2.19
N ALA A 235 9.89 4.33 3.22
CA ALA A 235 8.81 5.32 3.17
C ALA A 235 9.28 6.77 2.99
N ALA A 236 10.44 7.15 3.56
CA ALA A 236 10.98 8.49 3.42
C ALA A 236 11.75 8.72 2.10
N MET A 237 12.10 7.67 1.34
CA MET A 237 12.99 7.85 0.17
C MET A 237 12.35 8.73 -0.91
N LEU A 238 11.10 8.50 -1.28
CA LEU A 238 10.42 9.34 -2.29
C LEU A 238 10.20 10.78 -1.79
N PRO A 239 9.71 11.04 -0.55
CA PRO A 239 9.66 12.38 0.01
C PRO A 239 11.03 13.12 0.00
N LEU A 240 12.12 12.44 0.33
CA LEU A 240 13.47 13.04 0.29
C LEU A 240 13.88 13.38 -1.15
N VAL A 241 13.62 12.49 -2.11
CA VAL A 241 13.86 12.77 -3.53
C VAL A 241 13.05 13.97 -3.99
N SER A 242 11.78 14.04 -3.64
CA SER A 242 10.90 15.17 -3.98
C SER A 242 11.40 16.48 -3.40
N GLN A 243 11.88 16.49 -2.15
CA GLN A 243 12.51 17.66 -1.53
C GLN A 243 13.82 18.06 -2.24
N LYS A 244 14.67 17.07 -2.59
CA LYS A 244 15.91 17.30 -3.33
C LYS A 244 15.63 17.90 -4.72
N LEU A 245 14.61 17.41 -5.43
CA LEU A 245 14.15 17.96 -6.70
C LEU A 245 13.60 19.39 -6.56
N ALA A 246 12.87 19.68 -5.49
CA ALA A 246 12.33 21.02 -5.21
C ALA A 246 13.45 22.05 -4.93
N GLN A 247 14.56 21.63 -4.33
CA GLN A 247 15.73 22.49 -4.15
C GLN A 247 16.43 22.83 -5.47
N ILE A 248 16.40 21.92 -6.45
CA ILE A 248 17.00 22.16 -7.77
C ILE A 248 16.14 23.12 -8.59
N ASN A 249 14.83 22.85 -8.66
CA ASN A 249 13.87 23.68 -9.39
C ASN A 249 12.46 23.52 -8.80
N LEU A 250 12.00 24.53 -8.07
CA LEU A 250 10.71 24.48 -7.37
C LEU A 250 9.53 24.37 -8.36
N GLN A 251 9.60 25.01 -9.53
CA GLN A 251 8.54 24.97 -10.54
C GLN A 251 8.39 23.55 -11.13
N MET A 252 9.49 22.83 -11.27
CA MET A 252 9.53 21.48 -11.79
C MET A 252 9.37 20.39 -10.71
N ALA A 253 9.25 20.77 -9.44
CA ALA A 253 9.18 19.80 -8.32
C ALA A 253 8.00 18.85 -8.46
N THR A 254 6.78 19.35 -8.70
CA THR A 254 5.59 18.52 -8.87
C THR A 254 5.64 17.63 -10.11
N PRO A 255 5.96 18.15 -11.33
CA PRO A 255 6.15 17.31 -12.51
C PRO A 255 7.22 16.20 -12.33
N LEU A 256 8.36 16.52 -11.73
CA LEU A 256 9.43 15.55 -11.51
C LEU A 256 9.06 14.51 -10.44
N THR A 257 8.37 14.91 -9.37
CA THR A 257 7.82 13.98 -8.38
C THR A 257 6.79 13.05 -9.02
N SER A 258 5.91 13.59 -9.87
CA SER A 258 4.96 12.78 -10.65
C SER A 258 5.68 11.81 -11.59
N ALA A 259 6.76 12.24 -12.24
CA ALA A 259 7.58 11.36 -13.07
C ALA A 259 8.21 10.21 -12.26
N CYS A 260 8.68 10.48 -11.03
CA CYS A 260 9.15 9.46 -10.10
C CYS A 260 8.07 8.43 -9.78
N ILE A 261 6.85 8.88 -9.46
CA ILE A 261 5.72 8.00 -9.15
C ILE A 261 5.37 7.15 -10.37
N VAL A 262 5.20 7.76 -11.53
CA VAL A 262 4.86 7.05 -12.78
C VAL A 262 5.93 6.03 -13.14
N ALA A 263 7.21 6.40 -13.04
CA ALA A 263 8.33 5.52 -13.33
C ALA A 263 8.32 4.26 -12.43
N ALA A 264 8.04 4.43 -11.13
CA ALA A 264 7.88 3.31 -10.21
C ALA A 264 6.67 2.44 -10.57
N GLN A 265 5.51 3.04 -10.84
CA GLN A 265 4.28 2.30 -11.17
C GLN A 265 4.39 1.50 -12.47
N LEU A 266 5.09 2.03 -13.49
CA LEU A 266 5.34 1.30 -14.75
C LEU A 266 6.14 0.01 -14.53
N VAL A 267 6.98 -0.04 -13.50
CA VAL A 267 7.72 -1.24 -13.11
C VAL A 267 6.93 -2.12 -12.14
N MET A 268 6.13 -1.54 -11.24
CA MET A 268 5.29 -2.28 -10.29
C MET A 268 4.31 -3.22 -10.99
N VAL A 269 3.66 -2.75 -12.06
CA VAL A 269 2.67 -3.54 -12.82
C VAL A 269 3.24 -4.87 -13.31
N PRO A 270 4.32 -4.90 -14.12
CA PRO A 270 4.91 -6.16 -14.58
C PRO A 270 5.52 -6.99 -13.46
N MET A 271 6.03 -6.35 -12.38
CA MET A 271 6.58 -7.07 -11.24
C MET A 271 5.49 -7.81 -10.44
N ALA A 272 4.38 -7.17 -10.15
CA ALA A 272 3.24 -7.81 -9.48
C ALA A 272 2.68 -8.98 -10.32
N TRP A 273 2.60 -8.80 -11.64
CA TRP A 273 2.18 -9.86 -12.56
C TRP A 273 3.18 -11.04 -12.58
N LEU A 274 4.49 -10.76 -12.64
CA LEU A 274 5.55 -11.76 -12.59
C LEU A 274 5.50 -12.59 -11.29
N VAL A 275 5.32 -11.93 -10.15
CA VAL A 275 5.16 -12.59 -8.85
C VAL A 275 3.95 -13.52 -8.87
N GLY A 276 2.81 -13.06 -9.37
CA GLY A 276 1.59 -13.88 -9.50
C GLY A 276 1.78 -15.15 -10.32
N LEU A 277 2.69 -15.13 -11.32
CA LEU A 277 2.99 -16.28 -12.15
C LEU A 277 4.09 -17.19 -11.59
N LYS A 278 5.06 -16.63 -10.86
CA LYS A 278 6.31 -17.32 -10.53
C LYS A 278 6.49 -17.65 -9.06
N ALA A 279 5.72 -17.03 -8.17
CA ALA A 279 5.89 -17.25 -6.74
C ALA A 279 5.69 -18.70 -6.31
N ASP A 280 4.80 -19.44 -6.97
CA ASP A 280 4.56 -20.88 -6.71
C ASP A 280 5.64 -21.80 -7.31
N VAL A 281 6.49 -21.27 -8.20
CA VAL A 281 7.55 -22.05 -8.89
C VAL A 281 8.93 -21.72 -8.34
N TRP A 282 9.22 -20.42 -8.18
CA TRP A 282 10.54 -19.95 -7.73
C TRP A 282 10.68 -19.92 -6.19
N GLY A 283 9.55 -20.01 -5.48
CA GLY A 283 9.49 -19.84 -4.02
C GLY A 283 9.23 -18.39 -3.61
N ARG A 284 8.77 -18.20 -2.37
CA ARG A 284 8.47 -16.89 -1.79
C ARG A 284 9.74 -16.14 -1.41
N LYS A 285 10.65 -16.85 -0.72
CA LYS A 285 11.88 -16.25 -0.19
C LYS A 285 12.81 -15.70 -1.26
N PRO A 286 13.14 -16.38 -2.37
CA PRO A 286 14.02 -15.82 -3.41
C PRO A 286 13.47 -14.53 -4.03
N LEU A 287 12.17 -14.50 -4.32
CA LEU A 287 11.52 -13.30 -4.86
C LEU A 287 11.53 -12.14 -3.85
N LEU A 288 11.23 -12.45 -2.57
CA LEU A 288 11.22 -11.43 -1.52
C LEU A 288 12.64 -10.88 -1.28
N LEU A 289 13.68 -11.73 -1.30
CA LEU A 289 15.08 -11.31 -1.22
C LEU A 289 15.46 -10.37 -2.37
N ALA A 290 15.02 -10.66 -3.60
CA ALA A 290 15.23 -9.77 -4.74
C ALA A 290 14.60 -8.39 -4.48
N GLY A 291 13.35 -8.32 -4.00
CA GLY A 291 12.69 -7.08 -3.64
C GLY A 291 13.40 -6.30 -2.53
N PHE A 292 13.86 -7.01 -1.49
CA PHE A 292 14.60 -6.38 -0.37
C PHE A 292 15.99 -5.90 -0.78
N LEU A 293 16.68 -6.58 -1.72
CA LEU A 293 18.00 -6.17 -2.22
C LEU A 293 17.95 -4.83 -2.97
N ILE A 294 16.87 -4.57 -3.68
CA ILE A 294 16.70 -3.35 -4.46
C ILE A 294 16.71 -2.11 -3.56
N LEU A 295 16.21 -2.19 -2.34
CA LEU A 295 16.04 -1.04 -1.47
C LEU A 295 17.38 -0.43 -1.00
N PRO A 296 18.36 -1.17 -0.45
CA PRO A 296 19.66 -0.61 -0.13
C PRO A 296 20.41 -0.11 -1.39
N LEU A 297 20.29 -0.84 -2.50
CA LEU A 297 20.88 -0.42 -3.78
C LEU A 297 20.35 0.95 -4.21
N ARG A 298 19.02 1.16 -4.14
CA ARG A 298 18.38 2.43 -4.48
C ARG A 298 18.86 3.56 -3.58
N GLY A 299 18.95 3.32 -2.26
CA GLY A 299 19.45 4.33 -1.33
C GLY A 299 20.89 4.79 -1.64
N VAL A 300 21.78 3.86 -2.01
CA VAL A 300 23.14 4.19 -2.44
C VAL A 300 23.12 4.96 -3.78
N LEU A 301 22.35 4.54 -4.77
CA LEU A 301 22.28 5.17 -6.08
C LEU A 301 21.79 6.63 -6.02
N TYR A 302 20.91 6.99 -5.07
CA TYR A 302 20.47 8.37 -4.86
C TYR A 302 21.60 9.32 -4.42
N THR A 303 22.69 8.79 -3.89
CA THR A 303 23.85 9.61 -3.46
C THR A 303 24.85 9.90 -4.58
N LEU A 304 24.79 9.15 -5.71
CA LEU A 304 25.77 9.26 -6.78
C LEU A 304 25.58 10.47 -7.68
N SER A 305 24.35 10.98 -7.82
CA SER A 305 24.05 12.15 -8.63
C SER A 305 22.86 12.94 -8.08
N SER A 306 22.84 14.24 -8.39
CA SER A 306 21.72 15.13 -8.13
C SER A 306 20.97 15.49 -9.43
N ASP A 307 21.34 14.89 -10.55
CA ASP A 307 20.63 15.07 -11.82
C ASP A 307 19.17 14.59 -11.69
N PRO A 308 18.17 15.41 -12.06
CA PRO A 308 16.76 15.04 -11.94
C PRO A 308 16.38 13.77 -12.71
N TYR A 309 16.95 13.56 -13.89
CA TYR A 309 16.67 12.37 -14.70
C TYR A 309 17.27 11.11 -14.07
N TRP A 310 18.47 11.24 -13.45
CA TRP A 310 19.07 10.17 -12.66
C TRP A 310 18.17 9.79 -11.48
N LEU A 311 17.66 10.77 -10.72
CA LEU A 311 16.80 10.52 -9.56
C LEU A 311 15.50 9.81 -9.98
N VAL A 312 14.90 10.22 -11.11
CA VAL A 312 13.71 9.54 -11.69
C VAL A 312 14.05 8.11 -12.13
N ALA A 313 15.20 7.90 -12.78
CA ALA A 313 15.62 6.57 -13.22
C ALA A 313 15.85 5.63 -12.03
N VAL A 314 16.50 6.10 -10.97
CA VAL A 314 16.70 5.33 -9.72
C VAL A 314 15.36 5.00 -9.06
N GLN A 315 14.36 5.89 -9.15
CA GLN A 315 13.02 5.64 -8.59
C GLN A 315 12.29 4.47 -9.29
N MET A 316 12.64 4.11 -10.54
CA MET A 316 12.10 2.91 -11.19
C MET A 316 12.39 1.64 -10.38
N LEU A 317 13.51 1.60 -9.67
CA LEU A 317 13.87 0.47 -8.80
C LEU A 317 12.89 0.26 -7.65
N ASP A 318 12.22 1.33 -7.19
CA ASP A 318 11.15 1.22 -6.21
C ASP A 318 10.02 0.30 -6.69
N GLY A 319 9.71 0.38 -7.99
CA GLY A 319 8.71 -0.47 -8.61
C GLY A 319 9.01 -1.96 -8.49
N ILE A 320 10.28 -2.36 -8.52
CA ILE A 320 10.67 -3.77 -8.31
C ILE A 320 10.39 -4.17 -6.86
N GLY A 321 10.91 -3.41 -5.89
CA GLY A 321 10.77 -3.71 -4.47
C GLY A 321 9.32 -3.72 -4.02
N ALA A 322 8.58 -2.65 -4.31
CA ALA A 322 7.19 -2.49 -3.90
C ALA A 322 6.24 -3.44 -4.65
N GLY A 323 6.49 -3.70 -5.95
CA GLY A 323 5.69 -4.65 -6.73
C GLY A 323 5.83 -6.08 -6.23
N ILE A 324 7.05 -6.51 -5.89
CA ILE A 324 7.29 -7.84 -5.29
C ILE A 324 6.68 -7.91 -3.89
N PHE A 325 6.94 -6.91 -3.04
CA PHE A 325 6.45 -6.89 -1.66
C PHE A 325 4.92 -6.90 -1.61
N GLY A 326 4.26 -6.01 -2.35
CA GLY A 326 2.80 -5.90 -2.36
C GLY A 326 2.10 -7.20 -2.76
N ALA A 327 2.64 -7.90 -3.76
CA ALA A 327 2.07 -9.16 -4.22
C ALA A 327 2.38 -10.33 -3.27
N LEU A 328 3.58 -10.40 -2.67
CA LEU A 328 3.98 -11.49 -1.79
C LEU A 328 3.51 -11.35 -0.35
N PHE A 329 3.35 -10.15 0.16
CA PHE A 329 2.99 -9.91 1.55
C PHE A 329 1.76 -10.72 2.02
N PRO A 330 0.58 -10.60 1.36
CA PRO A 330 -0.59 -11.36 1.76
C PRO A 330 -0.42 -12.88 1.56
N VAL A 331 0.37 -13.31 0.58
CA VAL A 331 0.63 -14.73 0.31
C VAL A 331 1.46 -15.34 1.44
N ILE A 332 2.53 -14.67 1.86
CA ILE A 332 3.39 -15.12 2.95
C ILE A 332 2.63 -15.14 4.28
N VAL A 333 1.83 -14.11 4.56
CA VAL A 333 0.98 -14.09 5.77
C VAL A 333 0.01 -15.27 5.77
N LYS A 334 -0.64 -15.57 4.63
CA LYS A 334 -1.49 -16.75 4.48
C LYS A 334 -0.72 -18.05 4.77
N ASP A 335 0.46 -18.22 4.15
CA ASP A 335 1.27 -19.43 4.32
C ASP A 335 1.68 -19.62 5.79
N LEU A 336 2.05 -18.53 6.50
CA LEU A 336 2.48 -18.54 7.90
C LEU A 336 1.34 -18.73 8.92
N THR A 337 0.11 -18.43 8.52
CA THR A 337 -1.08 -18.48 9.38
C THR A 337 -2.04 -19.61 8.99
N GLN A 338 -1.63 -20.47 8.07
CA GLN A 338 -2.46 -21.59 7.61
C GLN A 338 -2.87 -22.48 8.82
N GLY A 339 -4.16 -22.83 8.87
CA GLY A 339 -4.72 -23.65 9.95
C GLY A 339 -5.01 -22.92 11.27
N THR A 340 -4.69 -21.62 11.39
CA THR A 340 -4.92 -20.85 12.63
C THR A 340 -6.31 -20.17 12.66
N GLY A 341 -7.01 -20.03 11.54
CA GLY A 341 -8.24 -19.25 11.40
C GLY A 341 -8.04 -17.73 11.63
N ARG A 342 -6.78 -17.23 11.57
CA ARG A 342 -6.42 -15.84 11.94
C ARG A 342 -5.72 -15.06 10.84
N PHE A 343 -5.97 -15.39 9.58
CA PHE A 343 -5.34 -14.72 8.45
C PHE A 343 -5.55 -13.20 8.47
N ASN A 344 -6.81 -12.73 8.55
CA ASN A 344 -7.12 -11.29 8.48
C ASN A 344 -6.59 -10.53 9.70
N VAL A 345 -6.68 -11.12 10.89
CA VAL A 345 -6.09 -10.54 12.11
C VAL A 345 -4.58 -10.39 11.97
N SER A 346 -3.90 -11.42 11.45
CA SER A 346 -2.45 -11.38 11.22
C SER A 346 -2.07 -10.36 10.17
N LEU A 347 -2.82 -10.30 9.07
CA LEU A 347 -2.62 -9.33 8.00
C LEU A 347 -2.72 -7.90 8.55
N GLY A 348 -3.77 -7.60 9.34
CA GLY A 348 -3.94 -6.31 9.99
C GLY A 348 -2.86 -5.99 11.01
N ALA A 349 -2.47 -6.95 11.84
CA ALA A 349 -1.41 -6.77 12.84
C ALA A 349 -0.05 -6.47 12.18
N LEU A 350 0.32 -7.22 11.13
CA LEU A 350 1.55 -6.97 10.39
C LEU A 350 1.50 -5.63 9.66
N SER A 351 0.36 -5.28 9.07
CA SER A 351 0.16 -3.97 8.44
C SER A 351 0.36 -2.81 9.43
N THR A 352 -0.11 -2.96 10.66
CA THR A 352 0.13 -1.99 11.73
C THR A 352 1.62 -1.88 12.06
N VAL A 353 2.33 -3.01 12.16
CA VAL A 353 3.76 -3.05 12.49
C VAL A 353 4.59 -2.38 11.39
N PHE A 354 4.36 -2.71 10.12
CA PHE A 354 5.10 -2.05 9.05
C PHE A 354 4.67 -0.59 8.84
N GLY A 355 3.40 -0.26 9.08
CA GLY A 355 2.91 1.11 9.06
C GLY A 355 3.58 1.98 10.11
N LEU A 356 3.88 1.44 11.31
CA LEU A 356 4.68 2.13 12.31
C LEU A 356 6.11 2.40 11.80
N GLY A 357 6.73 1.40 11.14
CA GLY A 357 8.03 1.58 10.47
C GLY A 357 7.98 2.72 9.45
N ALA A 358 6.96 2.73 8.60
CA ALA A 358 6.77 3.80 7.60
C ALA A 358 6.57 5.18 8.25
N ALA A 359 5.79 5.29 9.30
CA ALA A 359 5.55 6.56 10.00
C ALA A 359 6.84 7.12 10.62
N LEU A 360 7.64 6.27 11.25
CA LEU A 360 8.92 6.66 11.86
C LEU A 360 9.98 7.03 10.81
N SER A 361 9.88 6.51 9.60
CA SER A 361 10.83 6.73 8.51
C SER A 361 11.05 8.22 8.21
N ASN A 362 9.96 8.98 8.08
CA ASN A 362 10.04 10.41 7.73
C ASN A 362 10.71 11.24 8.82
N SER A 363 10.41 10.96 10.08
CA SER A 363 11.04 11.65 11.22
C SER A 363 12.52 11.32 11.32
N LEU A 364 12.89 10.03 11.18
CA LEU A 364 14.28 9.59 11.18
C LEU A 364 15.06 10.24 10.04
N ALA A 365 14.53 10.16 8.83
CA ALA A 365 15.19 10.73 7.65
C ALA A 365 15.31 12.24 7.73
N GLY A 366 14.26 12.95 8.16
CA GLY A 366 14.28 14.40 8.34
C GLY A 366 15.32 14.86 9.35
N PHE A 367 15.45 14.15 10.49
CA PHE A 367 16.48 14.41 11.48
C PHE A 367 17.89 14.24 10.90
N VAL A 368 18.14 13.15 10.15
CA VAL A 368 19.45 12.91 9.52
C VAL A 368 19.75 13.96 8.45
N VAL A 369 18.74 14.37 7.64
CA VAL A 369 18.93 15.46 6.66
C VAL A 369 19.37 16.74 7.35
N GLN A 370 18.74 17.11 8.45
CA GLN A 370 19.04 18.34 9.18
C GLN A 370 20.46 18.35 9.75
N GLN A 371 20.98 17.20 10.20
CA GLN A 371 22.29 17.08 10.82
C GLN A 371 23.42 16.83 9.80
N ALA A 372 23.15 16.06 8.75
CA ALA A 372 24.20 15.54 7.86
C ALA A 372 23.85 15.59 6.36
N GLY A 373 22.70 16.15 6.00
CA GLY A 373 22.27 16.33 4.62
C GLY A 373 21.62 15.09 3.98
N TYR A 374 21.12 15.26 2.75
CA TYR A 374 20.33 14.26 2.02
C TYR A 374 21.08 12.94 1.76
N ASN A 375 22.36 13.04 1.36
CA ASN A 375 23.16 11.84 1.06
C ASN A 375 23.34 10.96 2.30
N ALA A 376 23.57 11.56 3.46
CA ALA A 376 23.66 10.82 4.72
C ALA A 376 22.32 10.15 5.07
N ALA A 377 21.18 10.82 4.82
CA ALA A 377 19.87 10.25 5.06
C ALA A 377 19.59 9.05 4.13
N PHE A 378 19.91 9.14 2.84
CA PHE A 378 19.80 8.01 1.93
C PHE A 378 20.69 6.83 2.33
N LEU A 379 21.93 7.07 2.78
CA LEU A 379 22.81 6.00 3.25
C LEU A 379 22.34 5.40 4.58
N ALA A 380 21.80 6.19 5.50
CA ALA A 380 21.21 5.69 6.73
C ALA A 380 20.02 4.76 6.45
N LEU A 381 19.12 5.18 5.54
CA LEU A 381 17.99 4.34 5.09
C LEU A 381 18.48 3.08 4.36
N ALA A 382 19.52 3.19 3.51
CA ALA A 382 20.16 2.04 2.87
C ALA A 382 20.75 1.06 3.89
N GLY A 383 21.35 1.55 4.97
CA GLY A 383 21.85 0.75 6.08
C GLY A 383 20.73 -0.04 6.78
N VAL A 384 19.62 0.62 7.09
CA VAL A 384 18.42 -0.04 7.67
C VAL A 384 17.89 -1.11 6.71
N ALA A 385 17.82 -0.81 5.41
CA ALA A 385 17.40 -1.77 4.39
C ALA A 385 18.36 -2.96 4.29
N GLY A 386 19.67 -2.75 4.41
CA GLY A 386 20.68 -3.80 4.46
C GLY A 386 20.51 -4.73 5.66
N ILE A 387 20.19 -4.18 6.84
CA ILE A 387 19.86 -4.97 8.02
C ILE A 387 18.60 -5.81 7.78
N ALA A 388 17.55 -5.23 7.20
CA ALA A 388 16.32 -5.95 6.85
C ALA A 388 16.60 -7.11 5.88
N LEU A 389 17.42 -6.87 4.84
CA LEU A 389 17.84 -7.88 3.86
C LEU A 389 18.61 -9.02 4.53
N LEU A 390 19.59 -8.72 5.37
CA LEU A 390 20.39 -9.71 6.09
C LEU A 390 19.52 -10.56 7.03
N LEU A 391 18.62 -9.91 7.77
CA LEU A 391 17.70 -10.61 8.66
C LEU A 391 16.78 -11.56 7.87
N LEU A 392 16.22 -11.09 6.75
CA LEU A 392 15.39 -11.92 5.87
C LEU A 392 16.18 -13.12 5.31
N TRP A 393 17.39 -12.86 4.83
CA TRP A 393 18.24 -13.90 4.22
C TRP A 393 18.61 -14.99 5.20
N LEU A 394 19.11 -14.60 6.40
CA LEU A 394 19.68 -15.51 7.38
C LEU A 394 18.62 -16.24 8.20
N ALA A 395 17.52 -15.56 8.55
CA ALA A 395 16.61 -16.07 9.56
C ALA A 395 15.23 -16.48 9.00
N MET A 396 14.74 -15.88 7.89
CA MET A 396 13.43 -16.23 7.36
C MET A 396 13.45 -17.56 6.61
N PRO A 397 12.59 -18.54 6.96
CA PRO A 397 12.46 -19.79 6.19
C PRO A 397 11.71 -19.53 4.85
N GLU A 398 11.83 -20.50 3.92
CA GLU A 398 10.93 -20.57 2.76
C GLU A 398 9.53 -20.96 3.24
N THR A 399 8.50 -20.22 2.79
CA THR A 399 7.12 -20.45 3.22
C THR A 399 6.30 -21.27 2.22
N LEU A 400 6.80 -21.45 1.00
CA LEU A 400 6.17 -22.33 0.02
C LEU A 400 6.19 -23.78 0.54
N ALA A 401 5.02 -24.34 0.78
CA ALA A 401 4.91 -25.77 1.17
C ALA A 401 5.49 -26.65 0.06
N LYS A 402 6.46 -27.48 0.38
CA LYS A 402 6.93 -28.52 -0.55
C LYS A 402 5.76 -29.46 -0.84
N PRO A 403 5.56 -29.89 -2.12
CA PRO A 403 4.58 -30.91 -2.42
C PRO A 403 4.88 -32.13 -1.56
N SER A 404 3.95 -32.53 -0.70
CA SER A 404 4.05 -33.82 -0.01
C SER A 404 3.92 -34.92 -1.07
N PHE A 405 5.00 -35.58 -1.41
CA PHE A 405 4.96 -36.85 -2.15
C PHE A 405 4.21 -37.83 -1.26
N VAL A 406 2.92 -37.99 -1.50
CA VAL A 406 2.17 -39.13 -0.97
C VAL A 406 2.82 -40.34 -1.61
N ARG A 407 3.68 -41.04 -0.85
CA ARG A 407 4.11 -42.39 -1.22
C ARG A 407 2.85 -43.26 -1.20
N HIS A 408 2.30 -43.51 -2.36
CA HIS A 408 1.40 -44.66 -2.50
C HIS A 408 2.23 -45.89 -2.15
N THR A 409 2.12 -46.39 -0.92
CA THR A 409 2.51 -47.74 -0.62
C THR A 409 1.61 -48.66 -1.45
N PRO A 410 2.17 -49.52 -2.32
CA PRO A 410 1.35 -50.53 -2.96
C PRO A 410 0.79 -51.42 -1.87
N VAL A 411 -0.52 -51.54 -1.82
CA VAL A 411 -1.21 -52.55 -1.01
C VAL A 411 -0.82 -53.90 -1.63
N ALA A 412 -0.09 -54.72 -0.84
CA ALA A 412 0.27 -56.08 -1.20
C ALA A 412 -0.92 -57.02 -1.01
#